data_d458fe4974530ec858dd273c2c3f9502
#
_entry.id   d458fe4974530ec858dd273c2c3f9502
#
_cell.length_a   1.000
_cell.length_b   1.000
_cell.length_c   1.000
_cell.angle_alpha   90.00
_cell.angle_beta   90.00
_cell.angle_gamma   90.00
#
_symmetry.space_group_name_H-M   'P 1'
#
loop_
_entity.id
_entity.type
_entity.pdbx_description
1 polymer ?
#
loop_
_entity_poly.entity_id
_entity_poly.type
_entity_poly.pdbx_seq_one_letter_code
_entity_poly.pdbx_strand_id
1 'polypeptide(L)'
;MRLYLRHLFVVALVVGAAVTLSASKPVFWQTATLTDFLRGEVENVSIDGHGRLVLGPATELVADTNAPFLWAMVVAPDGAIYVGSGNEGKVFKIESGKTTTFFDTTELEVHALVLAPDGTMYAATSPEGRIYKIDRTGKGTPFFDPEDKYIWSLALDQSGNLYAGTGEKGIVYKITPEGKGTPFYLTKATHVITLAFEKDGQLLAGTEGPGRLFRIDPPAKRFCCSTRRFRKSTRSTSIHKATFILPRSADEPARPRAHRQALRPARPLLRRAGASRSPPSRPK
;
A
#
# COMPACT_ATOMS: atom_id res chain seq x y z
N MET A 1 36.66 -52.71 -61.57
CA MET A 1 35.30 -52.69 -60.95
C MET A 1 35.33 -52.74 -59.43
N ARG A 2 36.09 -53.61 -58.77
CA ARG A 2 36.18 -53.69 -57.27
C ARG A 2 36.77 -52.48 -56.57
N LEU A 3 37.67 -51.75 -57.23
CA LEU A 3 38.33 -50.56 -56.63
C LEU A 3 37.35 -49.37 -56.57
N TYR A 4 36.58 -49.15 -57.61
CA TYR A 4 35.58 -48.08 -57.68
C TYR A 4 34.46 -48.32 -56.68
N LEU A 5 34.04 -49.55 -56.44
CA LEU A 5 33.00 -49.89 -55.48
C LEU A 5 33.46 -49.59 -54.02
N ARG A 6 34.75 -49.79 -53.71
CA ARG A 6 35.33 -49.45 -52.41
C ARG A 6 35.38 -47.94 -52.16
N HIS A 7 35.76 -47.14 -53.20
CA HIS A 7 35.77 -45.69 -53.10
C HIS A 7 34.38 -45.13 -52.94
N LEU A 8 33.40 -45.66 -53.66
CA LEU A 8 32.01 -45.26 -53.52
C LEU A 8 31.46 -45.54 -52.14
N PHE A 9 31.83 -46.68 -51.53
CA PHE A 9 31.42 -47.04 -50.20
C PHE A 9 32.04 -46.12 -49.12
N VAL A 10 33.34 -45.79 -49.26
CA VAL A 10 34.03 -44.86 -48.36
C VAL A 10 33.45 -43.45 -48.44
N VAL A 11 33.14 -42.94 -49.64
CA VAL A 11 32.50 -41.64 -49.85
C VAL A 11 31.10 -41.63 -49.22
N ALA A 12 30.32 -42.71 -49.45
CA ALA A 12 28.98 -42.82 -48.84
C ALA A 12 29.04 -42.87 -47.30
N LEU A 13 30.07 -43.51 -46.75
CA LEU A 13 30.25 -43.61 -45.28
C LEU A 13 30.69 -42.25 -44.70
N VAL A 14 31.57 -41.51 -45.39
CA VAL A 14 32.00 -40.17 -44.98
C VAL A 14 30.85 -39.15 -45.07
N VAL A 15 30.05 -39.20 -46.13
CA VAL A 15 28.86 -38.37 -46.32
C VAL A 15 27.79 -38.71 -45.26
N GLY A 16 27.58 -40.00 -44.98
CA GLY A 16 26.67 -40.46 -43.92
C GLY A 16 27.10 -39.99 -42.53
N ALA A 17 28.42 -40.07 -42.24
CA ALA A 17 28.93 -39.54 -40.99
C ALA A 17 28.85 -38.00 -40.85
N ALA A 18 28.99 -37.27 -41.94
CA ALA A 18 28.86 -35.80 -41.95
C ALA A 18 27.44 -35.33 -41.69
N VAL A 19 26.41 -36.11 -42.11
CA VAL A 19 25.00 -35.78 -41.87
C VAL A 19 24.59 -35.99 -40.39
N THR A 20 25.26 -36.86 -39.66
CA THR A 20 24.93 -37.17 -38.28
C THR A 20 25.59 -36.22 -37.26
N LEU A 21 26.49 -35.34 -37.72
CA LEU A 21 27.13 -34.31 -36.88
C LEU A 21 26.34 -33.00 -36.88
N SER A 22 25.01 -33.08 -36.83
CA SER A 22 24.20 -31.90 -36.46
C SER A 22 24.39 -31.64 -34.99
N ALA A 23 25.40 -30.84 -34.66
CA ALA A 23 25.54 -30.33 -33.30
C ALA A 23 24.23 -29.61 -32.93
N SER A 24 23.55 -30.13 -31.92
CA SER A 24 22.41 -29.43 -31.35
C SER A 24 22.89 -28.03 -30.90
N LYS A 25 22.32 -27.00 -31.49
CA LYS A 25 22.63 -25.66 -31.01
C LYS A 25 22.14 -25.57 -29.58
N PRO A 26 23.00 -25.23 -28.61
CA PRO A 26 22.53 -25.04 -27.25
C PRO A 26 21.48 -23.95 -27.22
N VAL A 27 20.29 -24.27 -26.77
CA VAL A 27 19.23 -23.31 -26.54
C VAL A 27 19.50 -22.71 -25.17
N PHE A 28 19.99 -21.46 -25.16
CA PHE A 28 20.11 -20.71 -23.93
C PHE A 28 18.76 -20.11 -23.59
N TRP A 29 18.24 -20.48 -22.43
CA TRP A 29 17.11 -19.79 -21.86
C TRP A 29 17.61 -18.50 -21.20
N GLN A 30 17.09 -17.36 -21.61
CA GLN A 30 17.45 -16.06 -21.08
C GLN A 30 16.21 -15.31 -20.68
N THR A 31 16.15 -14.94 -19.40
CA THR A 31 15.12 -14.07 -18.83
C THR A 31 15.81 -12.78 -18.40
N ALA A 32 15.64 -11.72 -19.19
CA ALA A 32 16.38 -10.47 -18.99
C ALA A 32 15.45 -9.23 -18.87
N THR A 33 14.17 -9.36 -19.22
CA THR A 33 13.22 -8.25 -19.18
C THR A 33 12.14 -8.50 -18.12
N LEU A 34 11.52 -7.41 -17.63
CA LEU A 34 10.38 -7.50 -16.73
C LEU A 34 9.26 -8.36 -17.34
N THR A 35 9.02 -8.23 -18.64
CA THR A 35 8.00 -9.02 -19.36
C THR A 35 8.31 -10.52 -19.33
N ASP A 36 9.58 -10.90 -19.40
CA ASP A 36 9.97 -12.30 -19.32
C ASP A 36 9.73 -12.87 -17.93
N PHE A 37 10.02 -12.08 -16.87
CA PHE A 37 9.74 -12.46 -15.49
C PHE A 37 8.23 -12.57 -15.21
N LEU A 38 7.42 -11.67 -15.78
CA LEU A 38 5.96 -11.67 -15.59
C LEU A 38 5.24 -12.83 -16.30
N ARG A 39 5.92 -13.63 -17.13
CA ARG A 39 5.37 -14.84 -17.75
C ARG A 39 5.39 -16.06 -16.84
N GLY A 40 6.16 -16.01 -15.77
CA GLY A 40 6.28 -17.07 -14.79
C GLY A 40 5.43 -16.80 -13.55
N GLU A 41 5.10 -17.85 -12.83
CA GLU A 41 4.54 -17.76 -11.49
C GLU A 41 5.69 -17.63 -10.49
N VAL A 42 5.55 -16.70 -9.54
CA VAL A 42 6.57 -16.40 -8.54
C VAL A 42 6.06 -16.91 -7.19
N GLU A 43 6.62 -18.01 -6.71
CA GLU A 43 6.31 -18.56 -5.39
C GLU A 43 7.48 -18.35 -4.43
N ASN A 44 7.19 -17.80 -3.24
CA ASN A 44 8.15 -17.63 -2.13
C ASN A 44 9.44 -16.87 -2.47
N VAL A 45 9.48 -16.13 -3.58
CA VAL A 45 10.58 -15.26 -3.95
C VAL A 45 10.10 -13.86 -4.27
N SER A 46 10.97 -12.88 -4.08
CA SER A 46 10.75 -11.49 -4.46
C SER A 46 11.92 -11.00 -5.30
N ILE A 47 11.66 -10.01 -6.14
CA ILE A 47 12.70 -9.31 -6.91
C ILE A 47 12.92 -7.96 -6.23
N ASP A 48 14.14 -7.71 -5.72
CA ASP A 48 14.45 -6.43 -5.09
C ASP A 48 14.64 -5.31 -6.14
N GLY A 49 14.77 -4.07 -5.66
CA GLY A 49 14.95 -2.89 -6.52
C GLY A 49 16.25 -2.91 -7.36
N HIS A 50 17.13 -3.90 -7.17
CA HIS A 50 18.36 -4.12 -7.94
C HIS A 50 18.22 -5.31 -8.90
N GLY A 51 17.03 -5.90 -9.03
CA GLY A 51 16.77 -7.05 -9.89
C GLY A 51 17.29 -8.40 -9.33
N ARG A 52 17.59 -8.49 -8.03
CA ARG A 52 18.04 -9.73 -7.41
C ARG A 52 16.84 -10.53 -6.89
N LEU A 53 16.86 -11.83 -7.12
CA LEU A 53 15.91 -12.75 -6.48
C LEU A 53 16.29 -12.92 -5.01
N VAL A 54 15.33 -12.69 -4.13
CA VAL A 54 15.46 -12.92 -2.68
C VAL A 54 14.30 -13.78 -2.22
N LEU A 55 14.47 -14.50 -1.13
CA LEU A 55 13.34 -15.22 -0.52
C LEU A 55 12.25 -14.20 -0.15
N GLY A 56 11.06 -14.42 -0.64
CA GLY A 56 9.88 -13.66 -0.27
C GLY A 56 9.35 -14.10 1.10
N PRO A 57 8.47 -13.29 1.73
CA PRO A 57 7.73 -13.76 2.89
C PRO A 57 6.82 -14.92 2.46
N ALA A 58 6.69 -15.92 3.33
CA ALA A 58 5.66 -16.93 3.17
C ALA A 58 4.28 -16.25 3.29
N THR A 59 3.40 -16.51 2.34
CA THR A 59 2.03 -15.97 2.34
C THR A 59 1.04 -17.12 2.45
N GLU A 60 -0.04 -16.88 3.18
CA GLU A 60 -1.16 -17.80 3.33
C GLU A 60 -2.46 -17.06 3.02
N LEU A 61 -3.34 -17.66 2.22
CA LEU A 61 -4.68 -17.14 2.00
C LEU A 61 -5.52 -17.43 3.24
N VAL A 62 -5.82 -16.40 4.03
CA VAL A 62 -6.61 -16.53 5.26
C VAL A 62 -8.08 -16.72 4.97
N ALA A 63 -8.63 -15.99 4.01
CA ALA A 63 -10.04 -16.06 3.63
C ALA A 63 -10.28 -15.42 2.27
N ASP A 64 -11.31 -15.92 1.58
CA ASP A 64 -11.89 -15.27 0.42
C ASP A 64 -13.30 -14.79 0.79
N THR A 65 -13.58 -13.51 0.57
CA THR A 65 -14.87 -12.89 0.89
C THR A 65 -15.78 -12.78 -0.32
N ASN A 66 -15.28 -13.10 -1.52
CA ASN A 66 -15.92 -12.85 -2.83
C ASN A 66 -16.27 -11.37 -3.10
N ALA A 67 -15.91 -10.46 -2.18
CA ALA A 67 -16.10 -9.02 -2.40
C ALA A 67 -15.01 -8.48 -3.33
N PRO A 68 -15.35 -7.57 -4.27
CA PRO A 68 -14.37 -7.05 -5.23
C PRO A 68 -13.27 -6.20 -4.58
N PHE A 69 -13.56 -5.58 -3.42
CA PHE A 69 -12.63 -4.72 -2.69
C PHE A 69 -12.77 -4.90 -1.18
N LEU A 70 -11.65 -4.83 -0.47
CA LEU A 70 -11.58 -4.76 0.98
C LEU A 70 -10.82 -3.48 1.35
N TRP A 71 -11.52 -2.52 1.96
CA TRP A 71 -10.97 -1.20 2.25
C TRP A 71 -10.45 -1.04 3.67
N ALA A 72 -11.04 -1.73 4.61
CA ALA A 72 -10.73 -1.61 6.03
C ALA A 72 -10.55 -2.98 6.67
N MET A 73 -9.67 -3.04 7.66
CA MET A 73 -9.46 -4.24 8.45
C MET A 73 -9.15 -3.87 9.91
N VAL A 74 -9.71 -4.64 10.83
CA VAL A 74 -9.36 -4.60 12.25
C VAL A 74 -9.27 -6.02 12.79
N VAL A 75 -8.29 -6.26 13.65
CA VAL A 75 -8.09 -7.54 14.33
C VAL A 75 -8.55 -7.37 15.79
N ALA A 76 -9.46 -8.22 16.19
CA ALA A 76 -9.94 -8.24 17.57
C ALA A 76 -8.94 -8.97 18.51
N PRO A 77 -9.00 -8.71 19.83
CA PRO A 77 -8.09 -9.35 20.79
C PRO A 77 -8.19 -10.88 20.85
N ASP A 78 -9.31 -11.44 20.46
CA ASP A 78 -9.54 -12.89 20.34
C ASP A 78 -9.00 -13.50 19.04
N GLY A 79 -8.42 -12.69 18.17
CA GLY A 79 -7.88 -13.11 16.88
C GLY A 79 -8.88 -13.09 15.72
N ALA A 80 -10.15 -12.78 15.95
CA ALA A 80 -11.12 -12.59 14.88
C ALA A 80 -10.74 -11.37 14.02
N ILE A 81 -10.85 -11.49 12.71
CA ILE A 81 -10.55 -10.43 11.76
C ILE A 81 -11.85 -9.89 11.20
N TYR A 82 -12.01 -8.57 11.24
CA TYR A 82 -13.15 -7.91 10.61
C TYR A 82 -12.67 -7.08 9.44
N VAL A 83 -13.36 -7.20 8.30
CA VAL A 83 -13.01 -6.48 7.07
C VAL A 83 -14.22 -5.78 6.49
N GLY A 84 -14.03 -4.53 6.09
CA GLY A 84 -15.03 -3.71 5.42
C GLY A 84 -14.88 -3.79 3.90
N SER A 85 -15.98 -4.09 3.20
CA SER A 85 -15.99 -4.25 1.75
C SER A 85 -16.33 -2.96 0.99
N GLY A 86 -15.87 -2.90 -0.25
CA GLY A 86 -16.36 -2.00 -1.28
C GLY A 86 -17.39 -2.67 -2.18
N ASN A 87 -18.29 -1.87 -2.75
CA ASN A 87 -19.39 -2.23 -3.64
C ASN A 87 -20.52 -3.11 -3.03
N GLU A 88 -20.38 -3.54 -1.80
CA GLU A 88 -21.41 -4.35 -1.11
C GLU A 88 -21.78 -3.77 0.26
N GLY A 89 -21.01 -2.80 0.78
CA GLY A 89 -21.28 -2.16 2.08
C GLY A 89 -21.30 -3.11 3.28
N LYS A 90 -20.59 -4.25 3.20
CA LYS A 90 -20.61 -5.28 4.24
C LYS A 90 -19.38 -5.22 5.13
N VAL A 91 -19.57 -5.64 6.37
CA VAL A 91 -18.49 -6.02 7.27
C VAL A 91 -18.50 -7.54 7.40
N PHE A 92 -17.40 -8.17 6.99
CA PHE A 92 -17.22 -9.60 7.17
C PHE A 92 -16.45 -9.88 8.46
N LYS A 93 -16.79 -10.97 9.14
CA LYS A 93 -16.01 -11.58 10.23
C LYS A 93 -15.33 -12.82 9.71
N ILE A 94 -14.03 -12.92 9.93
CA ILE A 94 -13.20 -14.07 9.60
C ILE A 94 -12.68 -14.64 10.92
N GLU A 95 -13.04 -15.88 11.21
CA GLU A 95 -12.67 -16.57 12.43
C GLU A 95 -12.45 -18.05 12.13
N SER A 96 -11.30 -18.59 12.54
CA SER A 96 -10.93 -19.99 12.29
C SER A 96 -11.06 -20.40 10.82
N GLY A 97 -10.69 -19.54 9.88
CA GLY A 97 -10.78 -19.78 8.44
C GLY A 97 -12.19 -19.70 7.84
N LYS A 98 -13.20 -19.36 8.64
CA LYS A 98 -14.58 -19.20 8.18
C LYS A 98 -14.93 -17.73 8.03
N THR A 99 -15.46 -17.36 6.86
CA THR A 99 -15.97 -16.01 6.57
C THR A 99 -17.49 -15.97 6.78
N THR A 100 -17.98 -14.98 7.51
CA THR A 100 -19.41 -14.71 7.71
C THR A 100 -19.68 -13.22 7.58
N THR A 101 -20.86 -12.86 7.06
CA THR A 101 -21.30 -11.45 7.10
C THR A 101 -21.64 -11.10 8.55
N PHE A 102 -20.91 -10.13 9.09
CA PHE A 102 -21.12 -9.65 10.46
C PHE A 102 -22.14 -8.51 10.51
N PHE A 103 -22.04 -7.59 9.56
CA PHE A 103 -22.97 -6.47 9.43
C PHE A 103 -23.14 -6.13 7.95
N ASP A 104 -24.36 -5.78 7.56
CA ASP A 104 -24.71 -5.37 6.21
C ASP A 104 -25.31 -3.97 6.28
N THR A 105 -24.70 -3.00 5.60
CA THR A 105 -25.17 -1.61 5.57
C THR A 105 -26.05 -1.39 4.35
N THR A 106 -26.78 -0.29 4.35
CA THR A 106 -27.48 0.18 3.13
C THR A 106 -26.56 0.99 2.21
N GLU A 107 -25.32 1.25 2.66
CA GLU A 107 -24.33 2.04 1.94
C GLU A 107 -23.52 1.17 0.99
N LEU A 108 -22.81 1.81 0.06
CA LEU A 108 -22.04 1.09 -0.95
C LEU A 108 -20.71 0.53 -0.41
N GLU A 109 -20.04 1.27 0.45
CA GLU A 109 -18.65 0.97 0.85
C GLU A 109 -18.44 1.20 2.35
N VAL A 110 -17.59 0.35 2.95
CA VAL A 110 -17.11 0.50 4.33
C VAL A 110 -15.62 0.83 4.30
N HIS A 111 -15.27 2.11 4.43
CA HIS A 111 -13.90 2.60 4.29
C HIS A 111 -13.07 2.57 5.55
N ALA A 112 -13.68 2.61 6.72
CA ALA A 112 -12.93 2.55 7.97
C ALA A 112 -13.68 1.73 9.01
N LEU A 113 -12.89 0.98 9.78
CA LEU A 113 -13.36 0.20 10.93
C LEU A 113 -12.49 0.53 12.14
N VAL A 114 -13.12 0.64 13.31
CA VAL A 114 -12.41 0.70 14.58
C VAL A 114 -13.17 -0.12 15.63
N LEU A 115 -12.44 -0.89 16.41
CA LEU A 115 -12.98 -1.72 17.48
C LEU A 115 -12.66 -1.07 18.84
N ALA A 116 -13.68 -0.81 19.63
CA ALA A 116 -13.52 -0.31 20.99
C ALA A 116 -13.16 -1.45 21.95
N PRO A 117 -12.53 -1.16 23.11
CA PRO A 117 -12.16 -2.17 24.09
C PRO A 117 -13.33 -2.98 24.65
N ASP A 118 -14.52 -2.40 24.66
CA ASP A 118 -15.76 -3.07 25.07
C ASP A 118 -16.35 -4.00 24.00
N GLY A 119 -15.69 -4.11 22.83
CA GLY A 119 -16.13 -4.93 21.70
C GLY A 119 -17.17 -4.25 20.80
N THR A 120 -17.51 -2.99 21.04
CA THR A 120 -18.30 -2.18 20.10
C THR A 120 -17.47 -1.84 18.89
N MET A 121 -18.02 -2.02 17.70
CA MET A 121 -17.37 -1.65 16.44
C MET A 121 -18.01 -0.39 15.87
N TYR A 122 -17.18 0.48 15.30
CA TYR A 122 -17.64 1.58 14.50
C TYR A 122 -17.21 1.37 13.06
N ALA A 123 -18.17 1.50 12.12
CA ALA A 123 -17.95 1.36 10.69
C ALA A 123 -18.32 2.68 9.99
N ALA A 124 -17.38 3.23 9.24
CA ALA A 124 -17.61 4.43 8.45
C ALA A 124 -17.79 4.06 6.98
N THR A 125 -18.81 4.66 6.38
CA THR A 125 -19.28 4.33 5.03
C THR A 125 -19.10 5.48 4.04
N SER A 126 -19.26 5.16 2.77
CA SER A 126 -19.27 6.05 1.62
C SER A 126 -20.25 5.52 0.56
N PRO A 127 -20.81 6.35 -0.30
CA PRO A 127 -20.59 7.80 -0.45
C PRO A 127 -21.43 8.71 0.49
N GLU A 128 -22.41 8.19 1.21
CA GLU A 128 -23.30 9.03 2.04
C GLU A 128 -22.65 9.49 3.36
N GLY A 129 -21.48 8.93 3.73
CA GLY A 129 -20.67 9.44 4.83
C GLY A 129 -21.22 9.12 6.23
N ARG A 130 -21.88 7.99 6.42
CA ARG A 130 -22.49 7.59 7.68
C ARG A 130 -21.56 6.78 8.56
N ILE A 131 -21.66 6.92 9.89
CA ILE A 131 -20.99 6.04 10.86
C ILE A 131 -22.04 5.18 11.55
N TYR A 132 -21.82 3.88 11.52
CA TYR A 132 -22.63 2.90 12.24
C TYR A 132 -21.90 2.46 13.51
N LYS A 133 -22.69 2.29 14.60
CA LYS A 133 -22.27 1.63 15.82
C LYS A 133 -22.83 0.22 15.81
N ILE A 134 -21.95 -0.78 15.90
CA ILE A 134 -22.27 -2.19 15.75
C ILE A 134 -21.91 -2.89 17.08
N ASP A 135 -22.84 -3.62 17.62
CA ASP A 135 -22.61 -4.38 18.84
C ASP A 135 -21.87 -5.72 18.57
N ARG A 136 -21.52 -6.45 19.63
CA ARG A 136 -20.80 -7.73 19.52
C ARG A 136 -21.57 -8.81 18.77
N THR A 137 -22.89 -8.66 18.58
CA THR A 137 -23.75 -9.61 17.87
C THR A 137 -23.85 -9.30 16.38
N GLY A 138 -23.28 -8.17 15.93
CA GLY A 138 -23.38 -7.70 14.55
C GLY A 138 -24.60 -6.82 14.29
N LYS A 139 -25.36 -6.45 15.33
CA LYS A 139 -26.48 -5.51 15.17
C LYS A 139 -25.94 -4.09 15.16
N GLY A 140 -26.11 -3.41 14.02
CA GLY A 140 -25.67 -2.03 13.83
C GLY A 140 -26.82 -1.03 13.84
N THR A 141 -26.53 0.18 14.29
CA THR A 141 -27.43 1.34 14.25
C THR A 141 -26.68 2.56 13.75
N PRO A 142 -27.31 3.48 12.99
CA PRO A 142 -26.71 4.77 12.67
C PRO A 142 -26.28 5.49 13.96
N PHE A 143 -25.06 5.99 13.96
CA PHE A 143 -24.45 6.61 15.15
C PHE A 143 -24.15 8.09 14.94
N PHE A 144 -23.60 8.43 13.78
CA PHE A 144 -23.30 9.80 13.41
C PHE A 144 -23.38 9.98 11.88
N ASP A 145 -23.96 11.07 11.45
CA ASP A 145 -24.18 11.42 10.04
C ASP A 145 -23.72 12.88 9.84
N PRO A 146 -22.45 13.12 9.43
CA PRO A 146 -21.99 14.47 9.10
C PRO A 146 -22.57 14.92 7.75
N GLU A 147 -22.51 16.22 7.47
CA GLU A 147 -22.85 16.75 6.15
C GLU A 147 -21.85 16.36 5.04
N ASP A 148 -20.66 15.81 5.43
CA ASP A 148 -19.60 15.40 4.51
C ASP A 148 -19.86 13.99 3.99
N LYS A 149 -19.81 13.80 2.67
CA LYS A 149 -20.17 12.53 2.02
C LYS A 149 -19.23 11.35 2.26
N TYR A 150 -17.95 11.61 2.50
CA TYR A 150 -16.94 10.57 2.61
C TYR A 150 -16.31 10.57 3.99
N ILE A 151 -16.26 9.40 4.63
CA ILE A 151 -15.51 9.21 5.87
C ILE A 151 -14.40 8.20 5.61
N TRP A 152 -13.16 8.69 5.53
CA TRP A 152 -12.00 7.90 5.13
C TRP A 152 -11.30 7.21 6.29
N SER A 153 -11.41 7.76 7.48
CA SER A 153 -10.65 7.25 8.62
C SER A 153 -11.36 7.46 9.94
N LEU A 154 -11.17 6.50 10.85
CA LEU A 154 -11.67 6.53 12.22
C LEU A 154 -10.51 6.32 13.19
N ALA A 155 -10.60 6.93 14.37
CA ALA A 155 -9.73 6.65 15.51
C ALA A 155 -10.50 6.83 16.82
N LEU A 156 -10.18 6.04 17.85
CA LEU A 156 -10.75 6.16 19.20
C LEU A 156 -9.72 6.70 20.16
N ASP A 157 -10.10 7.65 21.03
CA ASP A 157 -9.27 8.03 22.16
C ASP A 157 -9.51 7.12 23.39
N GLN A 158 -8.68 7.29 24.41
CA GLN A 158 -8.79 6.51 25.64
C GLN A 158 -10.07 6.78 26.44
N SER A 159 -10.75 7.89 26.17
CA SER A 159 -12.02 8.27 26.80
C SER A 159 -13.24 7.75 26.04
N GLY A 160 -13.04 7.00 24.95
CA GLY A 160 -14.10 6.46 24.11
C GLY A 160 -14.69 7.46 23.11
N ASN A 161 -14.08 8.66 22.94
CA ASN A 161 -14.51 9.53 21.87
C ASN A 161 -14.00 9.01 20.53
N LEU A 162 -14.86 9.02 19.52
CA LEU A 162 -14.55 8.66 18.15
C LEU A 162 -14.12 9.91 17.37
N TYR A 163 -13.05 9.78 16.59
CA TYR A 163 -12.62 10.81 15.66
C TYR A 163 -12.78 10.30 14.24
N ALA A 164 -13.38 11.13 13.38
CA ALA A 164 -13.66 10.81 11.99
C ALA A 164 -13.00 11.83 11.06
N GLY A 165 -12.23 11.33 10.12
CA GLY A 165 -11.59 12.12 9.07
C GLY A 165 -12.42 12.06 7.79
N THR A 166 -12.88 13.22 7.31
CA THR A 166 -13.83 13.33 6.20
C THR A 166 -13.18 13.72 4.88
N GLY A 167 -13.92 13.52 3.81
CA GLY A 167 -13.62 13.99 2.47
C GLY A 167 -14.24 15.35 2.16
N GLU A 168 -14.00 15.86 0.93
CA GLU A 168 -14.46 17.11 0.36
C GLU A 168 -14.01 18.37 1.11
N LYS A 169 -14.28 18.49 2.40
CA LYS A 169 -13.90 19.65 3.22
C LYS A 169 -12.71 19.40 4.14
N GLY A 170 -12.24 18.16 4.24
CA GLY A 170 -11.08 17.80 5.05
C GLY A 170 -11.24 18.12 6.53
N ILE A 171 -12.40 17.81 7.10
CA ILE A 171 -12.71 18.04 8.51
C ILE A 171 -12.38 16.81 9.33
N VAL A 172 -11.83 17.00 10.51
CA VAL A 172 -11.79 16.00 11.57
C VAL A 172 -12.90 16.31 12.55
N TYR A 173 -13.86 15.39 12.69
CA TYR A 173 -14.90 15.47 13.71
C TYR A 173 -14.46 14.76 14.98
N LYS A 174 -14.89 15.27 16.13
CA LYS A 174 -14.88 14.56 17.41
C LYS A 174 -16.32 14.21 17.77
N ILE A 175 -16.55 12.94 18.06
CA ILE A 175 -17.88 12.37 18.33
C ILE A 175 -17.82 11.73 19.72
N THR A 176 -18.73 12.15 20.61
CA THR A 176 -18.81 11.60 21.96
C THR A 176 -19.40 10.17 21.96
N PRO A 177 -19.27 9.39 23.05
CA PRO A 177 -19.85 8.05 23.13
C PRO A 177 -21.38 8.01 22.92
N GLU A 178 -22.06 9.15 23.13
CA GLU A 178 -23.49 9.34 22.92
C GLU A 178 -23.86 9.68 21.46
N GLY A 179 -22.85 9.78 20.55
CA GLY A 179 -23.07 10.08 19.14
C GLY A 179 -23.16 11.58 18.79
N LYS A 180 -22.82 12.49 19.73
CA LYS A 180 -22.79 13.93 19.44
C LYS A 180 -21.47 14.29 18.79
N GLY A 181 -21.49 14.60 17.48
CA GLY A 181 -20.32 15.00 16.72
C GLY A 181 -20.18 16.53 16.63
N THR A 182 -18.96 17.01 16.74
CA THR A 182 -18.60 18.42 16.51
C THR A 182 -17.33 18.50 15.65
N PRO A 183 -17.23 19.52 14.75
CA PRO A 183 -15.97 19.77 14.05
C PRO A 183 -14.87 20.05 15.05
N PHE A 184 -13.82 19.23 15.00
CA PHE A 184 -12.68 19.32 15.90
C PHE A 184 -11.51 20.08 15.27
N TYR A 185 -11.21 19.79 14.00
CA TYR A 185 -10.14 20.45 13.27
C TYR A 185 -10.42 20.52 11.77
N LEU A 186 -10.19 21.69 11.17
CA LEU A 186 -10.30 21.92 9.73
C LEU A 186 -8.87 21.93 9.13
N THR A 187 -8.54 20.92 8.33
CA THR A 187 -7.18 20.77 7.76
C THR A 187 -6.92 21.68 6.57
N LYS A 188 -7.96 22.22 5.94
CA LYS A 188 -7.92 22.94 4.65
C LYS A 188 -7.32 22.08 3.51
N ALA A 189 -7.41 20.78 3.64
CA ALA A 189 -7.15 19.82 2.59
C ALA A 189 -8.48 19.28 2.06
N THR A 190 -8.46 18.53 0.97
CA THR A 190 -9.68 17.93 0.42
C THR A 190 -10.11 16.73 1.26
N HIS A 191 -9.16 15.85 1.60
CA HIS A 191 -9.47 14.61 2.32
C HIS A 191 -8.57 14.41 3.52
N VAL A 192 -9.13 13.86 4.62
CA VAL A 192 -8.39 13.33 5.77
C VAL A 192 -8.36 11.81 5.66
N ILE A 193 -7.28 11.30 5.05
CA ILE A 193 -7.17 9.90 4.67
C ILE A 193 -6.87 8.98 5.85
N THR A 194 -6.14 9.47 6.84
CA THR A 194 -5.71 8.64 7.97
C THR A 194 -5.69 9.42 9.27
N LEU A 195 -6.13 8.74 10.33
CA LEU A 195 -6.08 9.20 11.71
C LEU A 195 -5.37 8.15 12.56
N ALA A 196 -4.56 8.60 13.50
CA ALA A 196 -3.94 7.73 14.50
C ALA A 196 -3.64 8.52 15.78
N PHE A 197 -3.79 7.91 16.94
CA PHE A 197 -3.33 8.48 18.21
C PHE A 197 -1.88 8.09 18.49
N GLU A 198 -1.09 9.05 18.93
CA GLU A 198 0.22 8.79 19.54
C GLU A 198 0.02 8.31 20.99
N LYS A 199 1.07 7.74 21.59
CA LYS A 199 1.02 7.19 22.95
C LYS A 199 0.69 8.25 24.03
N ASP A 200 1.03 9.50 23.77
CA ASP A 200 0.77 10.66 24.62
C ASP A 200 -0.61 11.29 24.40
N GLY A 201 -1.44 10.68 23.55
CA GLY A 201 -2.82 11.10 23.29
C GLY A 201 -2.97 12.17 22.23
N GLN A 202 -1.90 12.57 21.54
CA GLN A 202 -1.99 13.50 20.41
C GLN A 202 -2.58 12.80 19.18
N LEU A 203 -3.45 13.49 18.45
CA LEU A 203 -4.03 12.97 17.22
C LEU A 203 -3.19 13.35 16.00
N LEU A 204 -2.75 12.36 15.25
CA LEU A 204 -2.13 12.54 13.94
C LEU A 204 -3.20 12.44 12.85
N ALA A 205 -3.18 13.38 11.90
CA ALA A 205 -4.06 13.41 10.73
C ALA A 205 -3.25 13.56 9.45
N GLY A 206 -3.31 12.57 8.57
CA GLY A 206 -2.71 12.60 7.24
C GLY A 206 -3.74 12.96 6.19
N THR A 207 -3.39 13.86 5.27
CA THR A 207 -4.33 14.44 4.30
C THR A 207 -3.89 14.23 2.85
N GLU A 208 -4.87 14.39 1.96
CA GLU A 208 -4.68 14.46 0.53
C GLU A 208 -5.28 15.76 -0.02
N GLY A 209 -4.65 16.30 -1.07
CA GLY A 209 -5.05 17.54 -1.73
C GLY A 209 -5.00 18.81 -0.88
N PRO A 210 -3.84 19.21 -0.34
CA PRO A 210 -2.47 18.67 -0.41
C PRO A 210 -2.14 17.61 0.64
N GLY A 211 -1.10 16.78 0.35
CA GLY A 211 -0.57 15.80 1.30
C GLY A 211 0.19 16.46 2.45
N ARG A 212 -0.40 16.46 3.65
CA ARG A 212 0.15 17.03 4.88
C ARG A 212 -0.05 16.07 6.03
N LEU A 213 0.83 16.15 7.01
CA LEU A 213 0.68 15.49 8.30
C LEU A 213 0.49 16.55 9.38
N PHE A 214 -0.61 16.47 10.09
CA PHE A 214 -0.94 17.33 11.23
C PHE A 214 -0.78 16.53 12.51
N ARG A 215 -0.24 17.19 13.56
CA ARG A 215 -0.33 16.77 14.93
C ARG A 215 -1.28 17.71 15.64
N ILE A 216 -2.32 17.19 16.26
CA ILE A 216 -3.42 17.95 16.84
C ILE A 216 -3.50 17.63 18.32
N ASP A 217 -3.25 18.63 19.18
CA ASP A 217 -3.37 18.51 20.63
C ASP A 217 -4.83 18.74 21.07
N PRO A 218 -5.33 17.97 22.04
CA PRO A 218 -6.59 18.30 22.73
C PRO A 218 -6.32 19.29 23.91
N PRO A 219 -7.09 20.36 24.06
CA PRO A 219 -8.09 20.92 23.17
C PRO A 219 -7.42 21.59 21.96
N ALA A 220 -8.05 21.54 20.79
CA ALA A 220 -7.51 21.92 19.47
C ALA A 220 -6.82 23.29 19.44
N LYS A 221 -5.64 23.40 20.04
CA LYS A 221 -4.73 24.52 19.82
C LYS A 221 -4.02 24.29 18.51
N ARG A 222 -4.21 25.20 17.57
CA ARG A 222 -3.61 25.16 16.22
C ARG A 222 -2.10 25.13 16.32
N PHE A 223 -1.49 23.98 16.26
CA PHE A 223 -0.08 23.86 15.97
C PHE A 223 0.09 23.14 14.65
N CYS A 224 0.47 23.89 13.63
CA CYS A 224 0.91 23.35 12.37
C CYS A 224 2.35 22.87 12.53
N CYS A 225 2.60 21.59 12.74
CA CYS A 225 3.93 21.02 12.67
C CYS A 225 4.29 20.74 11.22
N SER A 226 5.22 21.55 10.73
CA SER A 226 6.10 21.31 9.58
C SER A 226 5.45 20.75 8.32
N THR A 227 5.23 21.65 7.36
CA THR A 227 5.12 21.29 5.94
C THR A 227 6.44 20.69 5.45
N ARG A 228 6.71 19.41 5.73
CA ARG A 228 7.63 18.67 4.88
C ARG A 228 6.89 18.44 3.57
N ARG A 229 7.23 19.20 2.54
CA ARG A 229 6.90 18.82 1.17
C ARG A 229 7.48 17.42 0.94
N PHE A 230 6.65 16.41 0.98
CA PHE A 230 7.00 15.13 0.41
C PHE A 230 7.17 15.37 -1.09
N ARG A 231 8.42 15.46 -1.54
CA ARG A 231 8.73 15.35 -2.95
C ARG A 231 8.15 13.99 -3.38
N LYS A 232 7.25 13.99 -4.35
CA LYS A 232 6.78 12.78 -5.01
C LYS A 232 8.00 11.95 -5.40
N SER A 233 8.37 11.02 -4.56
CA SER A 233 9.12 9.85 -5.00
C SER A 233 8.07 9.00 -5.68
N THR A 234 8.22 8.79 -6.97
CA THR A 234 7.48 7.85 -7.79
C THR A 234 7.79 6.42 -7.34
N ARG A 235 7.40 6.08 -6.13
CA ARG A 235 7.23 4.72 -5.64
C ARG A 235 5.84 4.69 -5.02
N SER A 236 4.90 4.21 -5.81
CA SER A 236 3.63 3.72 -5.35
C SER A 236 3.90 2.63 -4.29
N THR A 237 3.97 3.04 -3.04
CA THR A 237 3.83 2.13 -1.91
C THR A 237 2.52 2.55 -1.27
N SER A 238 1.49 1.84 -1.63
CA SER A 238 0.22 1.81 -0.92
C SER A 238 0.52 1.56 0.57
N ILE A 239 0.50 2.61 1.37
CA ILE A 239 0.51 2.45 2.83
C ILE A 239 -0.93 2.14 3.23
N HIS A 240 -1.33 0.90 3.03
CA HIS A 240 -2.49 0.36 3.71
C HIS A 240 -2.08 0.12 5.16
N LYS A 241 -2.88 0.62 6.08
CA LYS A 241 -2.78 0.40 7.52
C LYS A 241 -2.69 -1.11 7.83
N ALA A 242 -1.49 -1.63 7.91
CA ALA A 242 -1.20 -2.81 8.68
C ALA A 242 -0.05 -2.41 9.62
N THR A 243 -0.36 -2.09 10.87
CA THR A 243 0.64 -2.02 11.91
C THR A 243 1.07 -3.46 12.19
N PHE A 244 1.97 -3.99 11.37
CA PHE A 244 2.66 -5.22 11.68
C PHE A 244 3.67 -4.92 12.77
N ILE A 245 3.30 -5.21 14.01
CA ILE A 245 4.27 -5.39 15.08
C ILE A 245 4.89 -6.76 14.84
N LEU A 246 6.04 -6.79 14.12
CA LEU A 246 6.88 -7.97 14.10
C LEU A 246 7.49 -8.16 15.50
N PRO A 247 7.36 -9.31 16.13
CA PRO A 247 8.14 -9.62 17.32
C PRO A 247 9.62 -9.66 16.91
N ARG A 248 10.46 -8.89 17.59
CA ARG A 248 11.91 -8.95 17.48
C ARG A 248 12.37 -10.36 17.84
N SER A 249 12.82 -11.14 16.88
CA SER A 249 13.57 -12.35 17.15
C SER A 249 14.93 -11.97 17.73
N ALA A 250 15.26 -12.53 18.88
CA ALA A 250 16.46 -12.26 19.66
C ALA A 250 17.66 -13.06 19.16
N ASP A 251 17.94 -13.13 17.85
CA ASP A 251 19.15 -13.76 17.34
C ASP A 251 19.52 -13.17 15.97
N GLU A 252 20.06 -11.92 15.99
CA GLU A 252 20.81 -11.41 14.84
C GLU A 252 22.24 -11.05 15.27
N PRO A 253 23.26 -11.74 14.75
CA PRO A 253 24.64 -11.41 15.06
C PRO A 253 25.03 -10.07 14.45
N ALA A 254 25.73 -9.24 15.24
CA ALA A 254 26.21 -7.93 14.87
C ALA A 254 27.00 -7.93 13.56
N ARG A 255 26.56 -7.15 12.58
CA ARG A 255 27.29 -6.90 11.32
C ARG A 255 28.50 -5.99 11.59
N PRO A 256 29.68 -6.31 11.01
CA PRO A 256 30.86 -5.45 11.14
C PRO A 256 30.65 -4.12 10.41
N ARG A 257 31.09 -3.03 11.05
CA ARG A 257 31.10 -1.65 10.50
C ARG A 257 31.99 -1.60 9.25
N ALA A 258 31.38 -1.39 8.08
CA ALA A 258 32.10 -1.07 6.86
C ALA A 258 32.58 0.38 6.92
N HIS A 259 33.87 0.58 6.75
CA HIS A 259 34.54 1.88 6.60
C HIS A 259 33.92 2.65 5.42
N ARG A 260 33.30 3.80 5.70
CA ARG A 260 32.92 4.78 4.68
C ARG A 260 34.19 5.50 4.21
N GLN A 261 34.74 5.11 3.07
CA GLN A 261 35.58 5.98 2.27
C GLN A 261 34.69 6.96 1.50
N ALA A 262 34.84 8.23 1.80
CA ALA A 262 34.17 9.32 1.12
C ALA A 262 34.72 9.49 -0.30
N LEU A 263 33.95 9.11 -1.31
CA LEU A 263 34.20 9.49 -2.69
C LEU A 263 33.75 10.95 -2.89
N ARG A 264 34.70 11.85 -3.14
CA ARG A 264 34.46 13.24 -3.53
C ARG A 264 33.80 13.27 -4.92
N PRO A 265 32.74 14.06 -5.15
CA PRO A 265 32.19 14.22 -6.47
C PRO A 265 33.10 15.10 -7.34
N ALA A 266 33.38 14.66 -8.57
CA ALA A 266 34.08 15.40 -9.58
C ALA A 266 33.30 16.66 -10.01
N ARG A 267 33.99 17.78 -10.14
CA ARG A 267 33.46 19.06 -10.64
C ARG A 267 33.17 18.95 -12.15
N PRO A 268 32.01 19.41 -12.64
CA PRO A 268 31.80 19.55 -14.08
C PRO A 268 32.52 20.79 -14.62
N LEU A 269 33.27 20.60 -15.69
CA LEU A 269 33.89 21.65 -16.51
C LEU A 269 32.79 22.42 -17.27
N LEU A 270 32.59 23.70 -16.92
CA LEU A 270 31.76 24.63 -17.64
C LEU A 270 32.44 25.02 -18.95
N ARG A 271 31.93 24.56 -20.10
CA ARG A 271 32.24 25.10 -21.43
C ARG A 271 31.46 26.39 -21.62
N ARG A 272 32.20 27.52 -21.72
CA ARG A 272 31.67 28.82 -22.17
C ARG A 272 31.25 28.68 -23.65
N ALA A 273 29.98 28.88 -23.96
CA ALA A 273 29.51 29.19 -25.30
C ALA A 273 29.16 30.68 -25.38
N GLY A 274 29.70 31.34 -26.38
CA GLY A 274 29.63 32.79 -26.55
C GLY A 274 28.22 33.27 -26.91
N ALA A 275 27.86 34.39 -26.35
CA ALA A 275 26.66 35.14 -26.67
C ALA A 275 26.90 36.00 -27.91
N SER A 276 26.14 35.81 -29.00
CA SER A 276 25.93 36.80 -30.06
C SER A 276 24.63 37.54 -29.79
N ARG A 277 24.76 38.84 -29.54
CA ARG A 277 23.65 39.79 -29.40
C ARG A 277 23.21 40.26 -30.80
N SER A 278 21.92 40.22 -31.08
CA SER A 278 21.28 41.00 -32.15
C SER A 278 20.27 41.98 -31.52
N PRO A 279 20.15 43.24 -32.05
CA PRO A 279 19.36 44.28 -31.42
C PRO A 279 17.86 44.25 -31.83
N PRO A 280 16.98 44.94 -31.09
CA PRO A 280 15.54 44.91 -31.33
C PRO A 280 15.10 45.94 -32.38
N SER A 281 14.16 45.56 -33.25
CA SER A 281 13.42 46.44 -34.15
C SER A 281 12.15 46.99 -33.45
N ARG A 282 11.93 48.29 -33.51
CA ARG A 282 10.73 49.01 -33.04
C ARG A 282 9.62 48.92 -34.12
N PRO A 283 8.35 49.02 -33.66
CA PRO A 283 7.17 48.98 -34.51
C PRO A 283 6.80 50.33 -35.11
N LYS A 284 6.10 50.27 -36.24
CA LYS A 284 5.14 51.28 -36.70
C LYS A 284 3.73 50.80 -36.39
#